data_354445a1a9fe3bb264551f01c43bd2c0
#
_entry.id   354445a1a9fe3bb264551f01c43bd2c0
#
_cell.length_a   1.000
_cell.length_b   1.000
_cell.length_c   1.000
_cell.angle_alpha   90.00
_cell.angle_beta   90.00
_cell.angle_gamma   90.00
#
_symmetry.space_group_name_H-M   'P 1'
#
loop_
_entity.id
_entity.type
_entity.pdbx_description
1 polymer ?
#
loop_
_entity_poly.entity_id
_entity_poly.type
_entity_poly.pdbx_seq_one_letter_code
_entity_poly.pdbx_strand_id
1 'polypeptide(L)'
;MTTGLIFDIKHFAVHDGPGIRTTVFVKGCPLRCLWCHNPESLTSTPQLLYTPSKCIGCGYCMKVCEHGAHITVNGKHEVDWGKCEACGKCAEECFAGALELAGREVSVEEVMEEVLKDKVFYENSKGGLTISGGEPLMQPEFTGEVFRRAKENGIHTALDTSGYASWNVIEKVIKHVDLVLYDIKQMASERHKEYRRQRQMCIRDRDMHRGTLLRRS
;
A
#
# COMPACT_ATOMS: atom_id res chain seq x y z
N MET A 1 8.72 -18.59 -4.80
CA MET A 1 8.96 -17.32 -4.08
C MET A 1 7.62 -16.64 -3.91
N THR A 2 7.32 -16.13 -2.74
CA THR A 2 6.09 -15.37 -2.49
C THR A 2 6.33 -13.92 -2.89
N THR A 3 5.51 -13.38 -3.77
CA THR A 3 5.58 -12.00 -4.25
C THR A 3 4.34 -11.21 -3.85
N GLY A 4 4.46 -9.91 -3.83
CA GLY A 4 3.36 -8.99 -3.59
C GLY A 4 3.51 -7.71 -4.39
N LEU A 5 2.40 -7.04 -4.61
CA LEU A 5 2.35 -5.76 -5.30
C LEU A 5 2.37 -4.64 -4.27
N ILE A 6 3.42 -3.82 -4.29
CA ILE A 6 3.58 -2.65 -3.43
C ILE A 6 3.66 -1.38 -4.27
N PHE A 7 3.38 -0.22 -3.69
CA PHE A 7 3.63 1.04 -4.38
C PHE A 7 4.73 1.87 -3.72
N ASP A 8 5.05 1.63 -2.44
CA ASP A 8 6.12 2.35 -1.75
C ASP A 8 6.71 1.52 -0.59
N ILE A 9 7.96 1.83 -0.22
CA ILE A 9 8.60 1.44 1.04
C ILE A 9 9.16 2.71 1.66
N LYS A 10 8.58 3.13 2.78
CA LYS A 10 8.95 4.35 3.47
C LYS A 10 9.80 4.03 4.68
N HIS A 11 11.05 4.49 4.66
CA HIS A 11 11.95 4.45 5.80
C HIS A 11 11.65 5.57 6.80
N PHE A 12 12.02 5.39 8.06
CA PHE A 12 11.91 6.40 9.13
C PHE A 12 10.50 6.94 9.35
N ALA A 13 9.48 6.13 9.14
CA ALA A 13 8.09 6.49 9.43
C ALA A 13 7.90 6.61 10.95
N VAL A 14 7.30 7.72 11.40
CA VAL A 14 7.05 8.01 12.83
C VAL A 14 5.56 8.09 13.18
N HIS A 15 4.69 7.91 12.20
CA HIS A 15 3.24 7.99 12.38
C HIS A 15 2.51 6.65 12.18
N ASP A 16 3.24 5.62 11.78
CA ASP A 16 2.69 4.31 11.41
C ASP A 16 2.86 3.26 12.53
N GLY A 17 2.79 3.72 13.78
CA GLY A 17 2.95 2.91 14.99
C GLY A 17 4.05 3.44 15.91
N PRO A 18 4.37 2.73 17.00
CA PRO A 18 5.36 3.17 17.97
C PRO A 18 6.79 3.10 17.41
N GLY A 19 7.61 4.07 17.81
CA GLY A 19 9.02 4.15 17.43
C GLY A 19 9.25 4.53 15.96
N ILE A 20 10.50 4.38 15.51
CA ILE A 20 10.87 4.57 14.10
C ILE A 20 10.57 3.27 13.35
N ARG A 21 9.89 3.37 12.21
CA ARG A 21 9.43 2.20 11.47
C ARG A 21 9.80 2.28 9.98
N THR A 22 9.93 1.12 9.37
CA THR A 22 9.83 1.01 7.91
C THR A 22 8.42 0.58 7.58
N THR A 23 7.73 1.36 6.73
CA THR A 23 6.36 1.08 6.32
C THR A 23 6.34 0.62 4.88
N VAL A 24 5.84 -0.59 4.65
CA VAL A 24 5.60 -1.17 3.32
C VAL A 24 4.15 -0.90 2.94
N PHE A 25 3.96 -0.20 1.83
CA PHE A 25 2.64 0.17 1.34
C PHE A 25 2.22 -0.77 0.20
N VAL A 26 1.29 -1.67 0.49
CA VAL A 26 0.77 -2.61 -0.51
C VAL A 26 -0.28 -1.96 -1.40
N LYS A 27 -0.42 -2.50 -2.61
CA LYS A 27 -1.41 -2.08 -3.59
C LYS A 27 -2.63 -3.01 -3.60
N GLY A 28 -3.78 -2.44 -3.92
CA GLY A 28 -5.08 -3.11 -3.85
C GLY A 28 -5.82 -2.77 -2.56
N CYS A 29 -7.00 -2.16 -2.72
CA CYS A 29 -7.92 -1.89 -1.62
C CYS A 29 -9.35 -2.15 -2.06
N PRO A 30 -10.15 -2.91 -1.29
CA PRO A 30 -11.54 -3.16 -1.64
C PRO A 30 -12.43 -1.95 -1.34
N LEU A 31 -11.92 -0.97 -0.59
CA LEU A 31 -12.63 0.24 -0.24
C LEU A 31 -12.39 1.35 -1.27
N ARG A 32 -13.32 2.31 -1.33
CA ARG A 32 -13.27 3.50 -2.21
C ARG A 32 -13.60 4.74 -1.40
N CYS A 33 -12.84 4.98 -0.34
CA CYS A 33 -13.05 6.10 0.58
C CYS A 33 -12.89 7.43 -0.18
N LEU A 34 -13.82 8.37 0.00
CA LEU A 34 -13.76 9.70 -0.63
C LEU A 34 -12.54 10.51 -0.16
N TRP A 35 -12.05 10.23 1.04
CA TRP A 35 -10.86 10.87 1.64
C TRP A 35 -9.64 9.94 1.65
N CYS A 36 -9.52 9.05 0.66
CA CYS A 36 -8.38 8.13 0.61
C CYS A 36 -7.07 8.92 0.61
N HIS A 37 -6.19 8.60 1.56
CA HIS A 37 -4.88 9.25 1.66
C HIS A 37 -3.91 8.75 0.58
N ASN A 38 -4.07 7.50 0.16
CA ASN A 38 -3.21 6.83 -0.83
C ASN A 38 -4.07 6.34 -2.02
N PRO A 39 -4.59 7.24 -2.87
CA PRO A 39 -5.48 6.85 -3.98
C PRO A 39 -4.77 5.94 -5.00
N GLU A 40 -3.45 6.02 -5.13
CA GLU A 40 -2.61 5.15 -5.94
C GLU A 40 -2.62 3.69 -5.48
N SER A 41 -3.02 3.44 -4.24
CA SER A 41 -3.13 2.08 -3.70
C SER A 41 -4.43 1.36 -4.06
N LEU A 42 -5.42 2.06 -4.63
CA LEU A 42 -6.78 1.54 -4.78
C LEU A 42 -6.87 0.34 -5.73
N THR A 43 -6.11 0.34 -6.82
CA THR A 43 -6.12 -0.77 -7.78
C THR A 43 -5.10 -1.84 -7.40
N SER A 44 -5.42 -3.08 -7.74
CA SER A 44 -4.54 -4.24 -7.58
C SER A 44 -3.64 -4.49 -8.80
N THR A 45 -3.43 -3.46 -9.62
CA THR A 45 -2.55 -3.49 -10.79
C THR A 45 -1.66 -2.26 -10.80
N PRO A 46 -0.47 -2.30 -11.42
CA PRO A 46 0.34 -1.11 -11.65
C PRO A 46 -0.46 -0.01 -12.37
N GLN A 47 -0.14 1.24 -12.08
CA GLN A 47 -0.78 2.41 -12.71
C GLN A 47 0.28 3.47 -13.01
N LEU A 48 0.19 4.06 -14.20
CA LEU A 48 0.95 5.24 -14.52
C LEU A 48 0.31 6.46 -13.81
N LEU A 49 1.12 7.22 -13.11
CA LEU A 49 0.75 8.52 -12.55
C LEU A 49 1.34 9.62 -13.42
N TYR A 50 0.56 10.66 -13.69
CA TYR A 50 1.02 11.82 -14.45
C TYR A 50 0.74 13.11 -13.69
N THR A 51 1.79 13.88 -13.44
CA THR A 51 1.74 15.19 -12.80
C THR A 51 2.06 16.29 -13.83
N PRO A 52 1.05 16.91 -14.46
CA PRO A 52 1.27 17.87 -15.54
C PRO A 52 2.15 19.06 -15.15
N SER A 53 2.09 19.51 -13.89
CA SER A 53 2.89 20.64 -13.39
C SER A 53 4.39 20.38 -13.35
N LYS A 54 4.81 19.13 -13.29
CA LYS A 54 6.22 18.71 -13.37
C LYS A 54 6.71 18.51 -14.81
N CYS A 55 5.80 18.43 -15.79
CA CYS A 55 6.16 18.10 -17.17
C CYS A 55 6.90 19.27 -17.85
N ILE A 56 8.11 19.03 -18.34
CA ILE A 56 8.94 20.00 -19.08
C ILE A 56 8.76 19.91 -20.61
N GLY A 57 7.87 19.05 -21.10
CA GLY A 57 7.58 18.93 -22.53
C GLY A 57 8.71 18.33 -23.38
N CYS A 58 9.62 17.54 -22.81
CA CYS A 58 10.78 16.97 -23.53
C CYS A 58 10.41 15.94 -24.63
N GLY A 59 9.20 15.39 -24.62
CA GLY A 59 8.68 14.47 -25.64
C GLY A 59 9.27 13.05 -25.58
N TYR A 60 10.10 12.70 -24.60
CA TYR A 60 10.69 11.38 -24.48
C TYR A 60 9.63 10.27 -24.37
N CYS A 61 8.62 10.48 -23.52
CA CYS A 61 7.52 9.52 -23.33
C CYS A 61 6.78 9.17 -24.65
N MET A 62 6.67 10.12 -25.58
CA MET A 62 6.04 9.88 -26.89
C MET A 62 6.90 8.96 -27.77
N LYS A 63 8.23 8.99 -27.60
CA LYS A 63 9.16 8.17 -28.39
C LYS A 63 9.22 6.72 -27.91
N VAL A 64 9.09 6.50 -26.59
CA VAL A 64 9.27 5.18 -25.97
C VAL A 64 7.95 4.41 -25.79
N CYS A 65 6.82 5.08 -25.92
CA CYS A 65 5.51 4.44 -25.74
C CYS A 65 5.10 3.65 -26.99
N GLU A 66 5.20 2.34 -26.92
CA GLU A 66 4.79 1.42 -28.00
C GLU A 66 3.27 1.42 -28.22
N HIS A 67 2.49 1.83 -27.20
CA HIS A 67 1.02 1.86 -27.24
C HIS A 67 0.45 3.20 -27.75
N GLY A 68 1.32 4.20 -28.01
CA GLY A 68 0.88 5.53 -28.45
C GLY A 68 -0.03 6.23 -27.44
N ALA A 69 0.17 5.99 -26.16
CA ALA A 69 -0.66 6.56 -25.09
C ALA A 69 -0.32 8.03 -24.78
N HIS A 70 0.83 8.54 -25.24
CA HIS A 70 1.20 9.93 -25.01
C HIS A 70 0.88 10.77 -26.24
N ILE A 71 0.08 11.81 -26.04
CA ILE A 71 -0.41 12.71 -27.11
C ILE A 71 -0.14 14.17 -26.77
N THR A 72 -0.21 15.02 -27.78
CA THR A 72 -0.16 16.47 -27.59
C THR A 72 -1.53 17.07 -27.89
N VAL A 73 -2.12 17.74 -26.92
CA VAL A 73 -3.40 18.45 -27.06
C VAL A 73 -3.17 19.93 -26.73
N ASN A 74 -3.48 20.82 -27.67
CA ASN A 74 -3.26 22.27 -27.50
C ASN A 74 -1.82 22.65 -27.06
N GLY A 75 -0.83 21.95 -27.60
CA GLY A 75 0.59 22.18 -27.28
C GLY A 75 1.03 21.66 -25.90
N LYS A 76 0.17 20.94 -25.19
CA LYS A 76 0.48 20.32 -23.89
C LYS A 76 0.48 18.81 -24.01
N HIS A 77 1.35 18.17 -23.23
CA HIS A 77 1.37 16.72 -23.12
C HIS A 77 0.16 16.22 -22.33
N GLU A 78 -0.51 15.21 -22.85
CA GLU A 78 -1.60 14.48 -22.20
C GLU A 78 -1.40 12.97 -22.36
N VAL A 79 -2.07 12.18 -21.50
CA VAL A 79 -2.04 10.73 -21.55
C VAL A 79 -3.42 10.22 -21.98
N ASP A 80 -3.46 9.47 -23.07
CA ASP A 80 -4.63 8.68 -23.46
C ASP A 80 -4.70 7.42 -22.58
N TRP A 81 -5.45 7.51 -21.51
CA TRP A 81 -5.60 6.43 -20.54
C TRP A 81 -6.25 5.16 -21.13
N GLY A 82 -6.97 5.27 -22.23
CA GLY A 82 -7.55 4.11 -22.93
C GLY A 82 -6.51 3.25 -23.63
N LYS A 83 -5.33 3.82 -23.95
CA LYS A 83 -4.21 3.13 -24.60
C LYS A 83 -3.09 2.77 -23.64
N CYS A 84 -3.09 3.33 -22.42
CA CYS A 84 -2.01 3.13 -21.49
C CYS A 84 -2.11 1.77 -20.79
N GLU A 85 -1.12 0.92 -21.00
CA GLU A 85 -1.01 -0.39 -20.34
C GLU A 85 -0.15 -0.39 -19.07
N ALA A 86 0.22 0.79 -18.57
CA ALA A 86 1.03 0.97 -17.37
C ALA A 86 2.32 0.14 -17.36
N CYS A 87 2.98 -0.02 -18.50
CA CYS A 87 4.22 -0.81 -18.62
C CYS A 87 5.45 -0.14 -17.96
N GLY A 88 5.36 1.14 -17.60
CA GLY A 88 6.41 1.87 -16.88
C GLY A 88 7.51 2.49 -17.71
N LYS A 89 7.76 2.06 -18.96
CA LYS A 89 8.89 2.52 -19.81
C LYS A 89 9.04 4.04 -19.89
N CYS A 90 7.91 4.77 -19.94
CA CYS A 90 7.93 6.23 -19.99
C CYS A 90 8.24 6.89 -18.64
N ALA A 91 8.03 6.19 -17.53
CA ALA A 91 8.32 6.66 -16.20
C ALA A 91 9.78 6.45 -15.80
N GLU A 92 10.42 5.37 -16.26
CA GLU A 92 11.81 5.00 -15.93
C GLU A 92 12.81 6.12 -16.25
N GLU A 93 12.61 6.83 -17.35
CA GLU A 93 13.48 7.92 -17.80
C GLU A 93 12.78 9.29 -17.81
N CYS A 94 11.77 9.48 -17.02
CA CYS A 94 11.16 10.80 -16.87
C CYS A 94 11.96 11.66 -15.91
N PHE A 95 13.02 12.32 -16.36
CA PHE A 95 13.92 13.14 -15.55
C PHE A 95 13.23 14.24 -14.76
N ALA A 96 12.05 14.69 -15.22
CA ALA A 96 11.25 15.69 -14.51
C ALA A 96 10.40 15.08 -13.39
N GLY A 97 10.34 13.74 -13.25
CA GLY A 97 9.45 13.06 -12.32
C GLY A 97 7.97 13.39 -12.56
N ALA A 98 7.61 13.71 -13.82
CA ALA A 98 6.22 13.99 -14.18
C ALA A 98 5.41 12.71 -14.42
N LEU A 99 6.08 11.62 -14.77
CA LEU A 99 5.52 10.29 -14.95
C LEU A 99 6.15 9.36 -13.93
N GLU A 100 5.34 8.65 -13.19
CA GLU A 100 5.75 7.69 -12.17
C GLU A 100 4.90 6.43 -12.29
N LEU A 101 5.48 5.25 -12.10
CA LEU A 101 4.73 3.99 -12.07
C LEU A 101 4.40 3.66 -10.61
N ALA A 102 3.12 3.74 -10.25
CA ALA A 102 2.65 3.29 -8.95
C ALA A 102 2.32 1.80 -9.01
N GLY A 103 3.11 1.01 -8.33
CA GLY A 103 2.96 -0.44 -8.22
C GLY A 103 4.07 -1.20 -8.92
N ARG A 104 4.80 -1.97 -8.13
CA ARG A 104 5.79 -2.94 -8.61
C ARG A 104 5.63 -4.24 -7.84
N GLU A 105 5.80 -5.34 -8.52
CA GLU A 105 5.88 -6.65 -7.90
C GLU A 105 7.24 -6.80 -7.21
N VAL A 106 7.23 -7.28 -5.97
CA VAL A 106 8.44 -7.51 -5.17
C VAL A 106 8.35 -8.86 -4.49
N SER A 107 9.50 -9.48 -4.31
CA SER A 107 9.62 -10.67 -3.46
C SER A 107 9.66 -10.31 -1.98
N VAL A 108 9.36 -11.28 -1.12
CA VAL A 108 9.53 -11.14 0.33
C VAL A 108 10.98 -10.84 0.68
N GLU A 109 11.92 -11.43 -0.03
CA GLU A 109 13.36 -11.25 0.14
C GLU A 109 13.76 -9.80 -0.10
N GLU A 110 13.32 -9.19 -1.20
CA GLU A 110 13.58 -7.77 -1.52
C GLU A 110 13.04 -6.83 -0.44
N VAL A 111 11.83 -7.10 0.05
CA VAL A 111 11.26 -6.29 1.14
C VAL A 111 12.07 -6.44 2.41
N MET A 112 12.49 -7.65 2.75
CA MET A 112 13.27 -7.88 3.96
C MET A 112 14.67 -7.27 3.88
N GLU A 113 15.30 -7.23 2.72
CA GLU A 113 16.56 -6.52 2.51
C GLU A 113 16.43 -5.03 2.86
N GLU A 114 15.35 -4.36 2.42
CA GLU A 114 15.09 -2.97 2.78
C GLU A 114 14.79 -2.80 4.27
N VAL A 115 13.93 -3.65 4.83
CA VAL A 115 13.56 -3.61 6.25
C VAL A 115 14.76 -3.81 7.18
N LEU A 116 15.67 -4.70 6.83
CA LEU A 116 16.86 -5.00 7.66
C LEU A 116 17.87 -3.84 7.70
N LYS A 117 17.89 -2.95 6.71
CA LYS A 117 18.77 -1.76 6.73
C LYS A 117 18.51 -0.86 7.93
N ASP A 118 17.25 -0.81 8.39
CA ASP A 118 16.83 0.07 9.47
C ASP A 118 16.82 -0.62 10.86
N LYS A 119 17.28 -1.85 10.97
CA LYS A 119 17.19 -2.65 12.20
C LYS A 119 17.73 -1.94 13.44
N VAL A 120 18.86 -1.25 13.34
CA VAL A 120 19.48 -0.49 14.45
C VAL A 120 18.54 0.61 14.97
N PHE A 121 17.79 1.24 14.08
CA PHE A 121 16.81 2.28 14.48
C PHE A 121 15.60 1.69 15.20
N TYR A 122 15.16 0.48 14.81
CA TYR A 122 14.08 -0.21 15.51
C TYR A 122 14.46 -0.56 16.94
N GLU A 123 15.65 -1.09 17.15
CA GLU A 123 16.17 -1.48 18.47
C GLU A 123 16.23 -0.26 19.40
N ASN A 124 16.72 0.88 18.92
CA ASN A 124 16.86 2.10 19.71
C ASN A 124 15.54 2.81 20.01
N SER A 125 14.57 2.74 19.10
CA SER A 125 13.30 3.46 19.21
C SER A 125 12.13 2.60 19.68
N LYS A 126 12.31 1.28 19.80
CA LYS A 126 11.26 0.27 19.97
C LYS A 126 10.24 0.30 18.80
N GLY A 127 10.76 0.59 17.61
CA GLY A 127 10.05 0.60 16.35
C GLY A 127 10.00 -0.77 15.68
N GLY A 128 9.91 -0.78 14.35
CA GLY A 128 9.88 -2.03 13.58
C GLY A 128 9.30 -1.90 12.19
N LEU A 129 8.66 -2.95 11.70
CA LEU A 129 8.00 -3.01 10.42
C LEU A 129 6.50 -2.72 10.56
N THR A 130 5.96 -1.89 9.67
CA THR A 130 4.51 -1.75 9.45
C THR A 130 4.17 -2.15 8.01
N ILE A 131 3.08 -2.88 7.82
CA ILE A 131 2.48 -3.07 6.50
C ILE A 131 1.15 -2.32 6.48
N SER A 132 1.02 -1.42 5.51
CA SER A 132 -0.10 -0.50 5.30
C SER A 132 -0.39 -0.34 3.80
N GLY A 133 -0.94 0.79 3.35
CA GLY A 133 -1.11 1.16 1.93
C GLY A 133 -2.54 1.11 1.49
N GLY A 134 -2.91 0.15 0.64
CA GLY A 134 -4.27 -0.20 0.31
C GLY A 134 -4.94 -0.96 1.44
N GLU A 135 -5.09 -2.27 1.26
CA GLU A 135 -5.52 -3.18 2.35
C GLU A 135 -4.56 -4.38 2.38
N PRO A 136 -3.70 -4.51 3.40
CA PRO A 136 -2.75 -5.62 3.49
C PRO A 136 -3.38 -7.01 3.45
N LEU A 137 -4.61 -7.13 3.93
CA LEU A 137 -5.36 -8.38 3.91
C LEU A 137 -5.88 -8.79 2.52
N MET A 138 -5.67 -7.94 1.49
CA MET A 138 -5.88 -8.32 0.08
C MET A 138 -4.73 -9.15 -0.49
N GLN A 139 -3.58 -9.15 0.18
CA GLN A 139 -2.39 -9.94 -0.18
C GLN A 139 -1.91 -10.76 1.02
N PRO A 140 -2.75 -11.66 1.57
CA PRO A 140 -2.53 -12.28 2.88
C PRO A 140 -1.29 -13.19 2.92
N GLU A 141 -0.99 -13.89 1.83
CA GLU A 141 0.17 -14.77 1.75
C GLU A 141 1.48 -13.97 1.78
N PHE A 142 1.55 -12.88 1.02
CA PHE A 142 2.69 -11.97 1.02
C PHE A 142 2.85 -11.26 2.37
N THR A 143 1.79 -10.65 2.86
CA THR A 143 1.78 -9.91 4.14
C THR A 143 2.16 -10.81 5.31
N GLY A 144 1.58 -12.02 5.35
CA GLY A 144 1.88 -13.00 6.40
C GLY A 144 3.34 -13.48 6.37
N GLU A 145 3.89 -13.73 5.18
CA GLU A 145 5.26 -14.20 5.02
C GLU A 145 6.28 -13.09 5.36
N VAL A 146 6.03 -11.84 4.96
CA VAL A 146 6.88 -10.69 5.36
C VAL A 146 6.89 -10.54 6.88
N PHE A 147 5.74 -10.61 7.55
CA PHE A 147 5.69 -10.55 9.01
C PHE A 147 6.40 -11.73 9.68
N ARG A 148 6.21 -12.93 9.16
CA ARG A 148 6.92 -14.12 9.67
C ARG A 148 8.42 -13.94 9.64
N ARG A 149 8.97 -13.48 8.52
CA ARG A 149 10.40 -13.20 8.34
C ARG A 149 10.88 -12.07 9.24
N ALA A 150 10.09 -11.01 9.42
CA ALA A 150 10.40 -9.92 10.33
C ALA A 150 10.51 -10.43 11.78
N LYS A 151 9.57 -11.28 12.21
CA LYS A 151 9.59 -11.90 13.55
C LYS A 151 10.82 -12.79 13.75
N GLU A 152 11.22 -13.58 12.76
CA GLU A 152 12.44 -14.40 12.82
C GLU A 152 13.73 -13.57 13.00
N ASN A 153 13.69 -12.31 12.53
CA ASN A 153 14.79 -11.35 12.71
C ASN A 153 14.65 -10.49 13.99
N GLY A 154 13.68 -10.78 14.85
CA GLY A 154 13.44 -10.06 16.11
C GLY A 154 12.84 -8.66 15.91
N ILE A 155 12.21 -8.39 14.74
CA ILE A 155 11.62 -7.10 14.42
C ILE A 155 10.15 -7.08 14.87
N HIS A 156 9.76 -6.02 15.58
CA HIS A 156 8.38 -5.78 15.98
C HIS A 156 7.51 -5.46 14.74
N THR A 157 6.34 -6.09 14.66
CA THR A 157 5.45 -6.03 13.50
C THR A 157 4.15 -5.31 13.81
N ALA A 158 3.71 -4.44 12.90
CA ALA A 158 2.43 -3.75 12.98
C ALA A 158 1.65 -3.90 11.68
N LEU A 159 0.39 -4.26 11.80
CA LEU A 159 -0.57 -4.34 10.69
C LEU A 159 -1.51 -3.14 10.75
N ASP A 160 -1.46 -2.27 9.74
CA ASP A 160 -2.40 -1.18 9.54
C ASP A 160 -3.48 -1.63 8.55
N THR A 161 -4.71 -1.78 9.04
CA THR A 161 -5.79 -2.40 8.27
C THR A 161 -7.17 -1.83 8.62
N SER A 162 -8.04 -1.79 7.62
CA SER A 162 -9.47 -1.56 7.83
C SER A 162 -10.21 -2.82 8.32
N GLY A 163 -9.54 -3.98 8.36
CA GLY A 163 -10.12 -5.25 8.72
C GLY A 163 -11.11 -5.83 7.69
N TYR A 164 -11.13 -5.31 6.47
CA TYR A 164 -12.04 -5.78 5.43
C TYR A 164 -11.54 -7.08 4.81
N ALA A 165 -11.70 -8.17 5.55
CA ALA A 165 -11.36 -9.52 5.11
C ALA A 165 -12.21 -10.57 5.86
N SER A 166 -12.23 -11.79 5.35
CA SER A 166 -12.81 -12.92 6.08
C SER A 166 -11.92 -13.28 7.29
N TRP A 167 -12.53 -13.86 8.33
CA TRP A 167 -11.79 -14.28 9.51
C TRP A 167 -10.62 -15.23 9.19
N ASN A 168 -10.82 -16.16 8.29
CA ASN A 168 -9.78 -17.10 7.86
C ASN A 168 -8.53 -16.41 7.27
N VAL A 169 -8.74 -15.28 6.59
CA VAL A 169 -7.64 -14.46 6.06
C VAL A 169 -6.93 -13.73 7.19
N ILE A 170 -7.70 -13.10 8.08
CA ILE A 170 -7.16 -12.37 9.23
C ILE A 170 -6.34 -13.31 10.11
N GLU A 171 -6.86 -14.50 10.42
CA GLU A 171 -6.21 -15.49 11.27
C GLU A 171 -4.85 -15.95 10.72
N LYS A 172 -4.70 -16.04 9.41
CA LYS A 172 -3.41 -16.39 8.79
C LYS A 172 -2.35 -15.31 9.04
N VAL A 173 -2.71 -14.06 8.89
CA VAL A 173 -1.77 -12.93 8.98
C VAL A 173 -1.44 -12.57 10.42
N ILE A 174 -2.46 -12.56 11.30
CA ILE A 174 -2.34 -12.03 12.67
C ILE A 174 -1.39 -12.86 13.56
N LYS A 175 -1.08 -14.09 13.19
CA LYS A 175 -0.16 -14.98 13.94
C LYS A 175 1.24 -14.38 14.11
N HIS A 176 1.64 -13.50 13.21
CA HIS A 176 2.96 -12.88 13.18
C HIS A 176 2.91 -11.36 13.42
N VAL A 177 1.80 -10.85 13.98
CA VAL A 177 1.56 -9.43 14.22
C VAL A 177 1.60 -9.13 15.72
N ASP A 178 2.44 -8.16 16.12
CA ASP A 178 2.51 -7.70 17.52
C ASP A 178 1.49 -6.59 17.81
N LEU A 179 1.18 -5.77 16.81
CA LEU A 179 0.29 -4.62 16.94
C LEU A 179 -0.65 -4.53 15.74
N VAL A 180 -1.93 -4.32 16.00
CA VAL A 180 -2.90 -3.98 14.96
C VAL A 180 -3.29 -2.52 15.10
N LEU A 181 -3.02 -1.73 14.06
CA LEU A 181 -3.53 -0.38 13.87
C LEU A 181 -4.85 -0.50 13.12
N TYR A 182 -5.94 -0.51 13.85
CA TYR A 182 -7.26 -0.75 13.26
C TYR A 182 -7.92 0.56 12.86
N ASP A 183 -8.11 0.75 11.57
CA ASP A 183 -8.65 1.97 10.99
C ASP A 183 -10.18 1.97 10.95
N ILE A 184 -10.81 2.54 11.98
CA ILE A 184 -12.26 2.72 12.03
C ILE A 184 -12.65 3.96 11.24
N LYS A 185 -12.95 3.79 9.97
CA LYS A 185 -13.24 4.90 9.06
C LYS A 185 -14.58 5.62 9.36
N GLN A 186 -15.63 4.92 9.79
CA GLN A 186 -16.95 5.48 10.07
C GLN A 186 -17.79 4.51 10.92
N MET A 187 -18.37 5.01 12.02
CA MET A 187 -19.21 4.23 12.93
C MET A 187 -20.68 4.16 12.49
N ALA A 188 -21.20 5.20 11.82
CA ALA A 188 -22.58 5.22 11.36
C ALA A 188 -22.73 4.41 10.06
N SER A 189 -23.52 3.34 10.10
CA SER A 189 -23.71 2.38 9.01
C SER A 189 -24.13 3.02 7.67
N GLU A 190 -25.03 4.00 7.70
CA GLU A 190 -25.51 4.68 6.49
C GLU A 190 -24.46 5.59 5.87
N ARG A 191 -23.79 6.40 6.71
CA ARG A 191 -22.69 7.24 6.28
C ARG A 191 -21.50 6.41 5.78
N HIS A 192 -21.28 5.22 6.36
CA HIS A 192 -20.28 4.30 5.91
C HIS A 192 -20.52 3.83 4.47
N LYS A 193 -21.78 3.53 4.11
CA LYS A 193 -22.17 3.17 2.72
C LYS A 193 -22.00 4.34 1.76
N GLU A 194 -22.44 5.54 2.16
CA GLU A 194 -22.35 6.76 1.37
C GLU A 194 -20.91 7.13 1.03
N TYR A 195 -20.04 7.19 2.03
CA TYR A 195 -18.67 7.69 1.87
C TYR A 195 -17.68 6.65 1.34
N ARG A 196 -18.02 5.37 1.36
CA ARG A 196 -17.14 4.29 0.91
C ARG A 196 -17.59 3.59 -0.35
N ARG A 197 -18.75 3.95 -0.85
CA ARG A 197 -19.38 3.34 -2.04
C ARG A 197 -19.44 1.81 -1.99
N GLN A 198 -19.45 1.22 -0.81
CA GLN A 198 -19.54 -0.23 -0.60
C GLN A 198 -20.44 -0.58 0.57
N ARG A 199 -21.08 -1.75 0.47
CA ARG A 199 -21.84 -2.34 1.58
C ARG A 199 -20.88 -2.75 2.70
N GLN A 200 -21.31 -2.49 3.94
CA GLN A 200 -20.62 -2.85 5.16
C GLN A 200 -20.31 -4.35 5.20
N MET A 201 -19.02 -4.70 5.24
CA MET A 201 -18.52 -6.00 5.66
C MET A 201 -17.18 -5.85 6.38
N CYS A 202 -17.05 -4.85 7.21
CA CYS A 202 -16.06 -4.91 8.25
C CYS A 202 -16.47 -5.96 9.27
N ILE A 203 -15.52 -6.53 9.98
CA ILE A 203 -15.77 -7.32 11.17
C ILE A 203 -16.95 -6.68 11.91
N ARG A 204 -18.04 -7.42 12.05
CA ARG A 204 -19.27 -6.86 12.57
C ARG A 204 -18.99 -6.24 13.93
N ASP A 205 -19.50 -5.04 14.16
CA ASP A 205 -19.48 -4.32 15.45
C ASP A 205 -19.85 -5.21 16.65
N ARG A 206 -20.51 -6.35 16.42
CA ARG A 206 -20.87 -7.34 17.45
C ARG A 206 -19.68 -8.02 18.11
N ASP A 207 -18.56 -8.19 17.42
CA ASP A 207 -17.39 -8.88 17.98
C ASP A 207 -16.46 -7.91 18.72
N MET A 208 -16.50 -6.62 18.38
CA MET A 208 -15.81 -5.57 19.14
C MET A 208 -16.41 -5.34 20.53
N HIS A 209 -17.71 -5.54 20.69
CA HIS A 209 -18.36 -5.46 22.01
C HIS A 209 -18.02 -6.62 22.95
N ARG A 210 -17.40 -7.69 22.48
CA ARG A 210 -17.00 -8.83 23.31
C ARG A 210 -15.57 -8.79 23.86
N GLY A 211 -14.85 -7.68 23.69
CA GLY A 211 -13.60 -7.42 24.40
C GLY A 211 -12.44 -8.40 24.15
N THR A 212 -12.44 -9.15 23.04
CA THR A 212 -11.49 -10.27 22.85
C THR A 212 -10.36 -9.98 21.86
N LEU A 213 -10.24 -8.77 21.37
CA LEU A 213 -9.18 -8.39 20.43
C LEU A 213 -8.34 -7.26 21.00
N LEU A 214 -7.60 -7.48 22.07
CA LEU A 214 -6.48 -6.60 22.42
C LEU A 214 -5.66 -7.24 23.54
N ARG A 215 -4.39 -7.41 23.25
CA ARG A 215 -3.29 -7.84 24.12
C ARG A 215 -3.13 -9.36 24.27
N ARG A 216 -2.25 -9.90 23.49
CA ARG A 216 -1.36 -10.96 23.99
C ARG A 216 -0.15 -10.27 24.60
N SER A 217 -0.08 -10.33 25.93
CA SER A 217 1.14 -10.08 26.71
C SER A 217 2.20 -11.10 26.35
#